data_0bab54817bee4261548c40e38290d47b
#
_entry.id   0bab54817bee4261548c40e38290d47b
#
_cell.length_a   1.000
_cell.length_b   1.000
_cell.length_c   1.000
_cell.angle_alpha   90.00
_cell.angle_beta   90.00
_cell.angle_gamma   90.00
#
_symmetry.space_group_name_H-M   'P 1'
#
loop_
_entity.id
_entity.type
_entity.pdbx_description
1 polymer ?
#
loop_
_entity_poly.entity_id
_entity_poly.type
_entity_poly.pdbx_seq_one_letter_code
_entity_poly.pdbx_strand_id
1 'polypeptide(L)'
;VYVIEVEGKNDSVIMETVKGLFSDKNKDFVTEVDEQNIILVKDATELGSEEEAENIARMIVDTLHAEAMVRVRVGYGTAVDKLQDIPKSYQEAKMALEVGNIFYVESETISYARLGIGRLIYQLPMSLCEMFIAEIFGERKLDLDDETLVTIQKFFENNLNISETARQL
;
A
#
# COMPACT_ATOMS: atom_id res chain seq x y z
N VAL A 1 11.69 2.58 0.00
CA VAL A 1 11.47 1.24 0.59
C VAL A 1 10.17 0.66 0.09
N TYR A 2 10.18 -0.63 -0.25
CA TYR A 2 9.00 -1.40 -0.61
C TYR A 2 8.75 -2.45 0.47
N VAL A 3 7.49 -2.64 0.84
CA VAL A 3 7.01 -3.74 1.69
C VAL A 3 6.12 -4.61 0.82
N ILE A 4 6.48 -5.88 0.70
CA ILE A 4 5.78 -6.89 -0.11
C ILE A 4 5.04 -7.78 0.88
N GLU A 5 3.72 -7.68 0.88
CA GLU A 5 2.81 -8.52 1.68
C GLU A 5 2.36 -9.70 0.84
N VAL A 6 2.63 -10.91 1.33
CA VAL A 6 2.32 -12.16 0.63
C VAL A 6 1.01 -12.72 1.17
N GLU A 7 0.08 -13.08 0.29
CA GLU A 7 -1.15 -13.78 0.68
C GLU A 7 -0.81 -15.23 1.07
N GLY A 8 -0.87 -15.53 2.37
CA GLY A 8 -0.49 -16.82 2.93
C GLY A 8 0.86 -16.78 3.64
N LYS A 9 1.72 -17.73 3.36
CA LYS A 9 3.07 -17.78 3.95
C LYS A 9 4.13 -17.52 2.90
N ASN A 10 5.07 -16.65 3.26
CA ASN A 10 6.30 -16.50 2.50
C ASN A 10 7.10 -17.82 2.58
N ASP A 11 7.51 -18.33 1.44
CA ASP A 11 8.38 -19.49 1.34
C ASP A 11 9.73 -19.11 0.69
N SER A 12 10.65 -20.07 0.68
CA SER A 12 12.00 -19.85 0.12
C SER A 12 11.97 -19.47 -1.35
N VAL A 13 10.98 -19.93 -2.12
CA VAL A 13 10.84 -19.64 -3.55
C VAL A 13 10.52 -18.16 -3.77
N ILE A 14 9.58 -17.62 -3.00
CA ILE A 14 9.19 -16.21 -3.09
C ILE A 14 10.40 -15.31 -2.77
N MET A 15 11.10 -15.61 -1.68
CA MET A 15 12.29 -14.85 -1.28
C MET A 15 13.41 -14.95 -2.33
N GLU A 16 13.66 -16.15 -2.89
CA GLU A 16 14.67 -16.32 -3.93
C GLU A 16 14.30 -15.57 -5.21
N THR A 17 13.02 -15.57 -5.59
CA THR A 17 12.53 -14.81 -6.74
C THR A 17 12.75 -13.32 -6.54
N VAL A 18 12.36 -12.75 -5.38
CA VAL A 18 12.60 -11.33 -5.08
C VAL A 18 14.09 -11.01 -5.08
N LYS A 19 14.94 -11.84 -4.46
CA LYS A 19 16.40 -11.65 -4.49
C LYS A 19 16.99 -11.76 -5.90
N GLY A 20 16.39 -12.59 -6.76
CA GLY A 20 16.78 -12.73 -8.16
C GLY A 20 16.51 -11.47 -8.97
N LEU A 21 15.35 -10.82 -8.74
CA LEU A 21 14.98 -9.56 -9.36
C LEU A 21 15.95 -8.42 -9.00
N PHE A 22 16.43 -8.42 -7.75
CA PHE A 22 17.29 -7.37 -7.20
C PHE A 22 18.65 -7.96 -6.81
N SER A 23 19.39 -8.41 -7.84
CA SER A 23 20.65 -9.16 -7.67
C SER A 23 21.86 -8.29 -7.32
N ASP A 24 21.80 -6.96 -7.48
CA ASP A 24 22.90 -6.06 -7.13
C ASP A 24 22.96 -5.82 -5.61
N LYS A 25 23.60 -6.77 -4.92
CA LYS A 25 23.77 -6.73 -3.45
C LYS A 25 24.49 -5.51 -2.91
N ASN A 26 25.11 -4.71 -3.76
CA ASN A 26 25.76 -3.46 -3.35
C ASN A 26 24.79 -2.27 -3.34
N LYS A 27 23.66 -2.40 -4.05
CA LYS A 27 22.67 -1.34 -4.22
C LYS A 27 21.33 -1.67 -3.59
N ASP A 28 20.93 -2.93 -3.65
CA ASP A 28 19.59 -3.37 -3.25
C ASP A 28 19.67 -4.34 -2.06
N PHE A 29 18.82 -4.16 -1.09
CA PHE A 29 18.79 -5.00 0.10
C PHE A 29 17.40 -5.62 0.29
N VAL A 30 17.33 -6.96 0.31
CA VAL A 30 16.10 -7.73 0.49
C VAL A 30 16.19 -8.52 1.79
N THR A 31 15.18 -8.38 2.65
CA THR A 31 15.09 -9.11 3.93
C THR A 31 13.65 -9.49 4.25
N GLU A 32 13.48 -10.52 5.05
CA GLU A 32 12.20 -10.88 5.68
C GLU A 32 12.06 -10.13 7.01
N VAL A 33 10.83 -9.77 7.35
CA VAL A 33 10.50 -9.20 8.66
C VAL A 33 9.67 -10.18 9.47
N ASP A 34 8.76 -10.87 8.79
CA ASP A 34 7.90 -11.90 9.36
C ASP A 34 7.48 -12.91 8.26
N GLU A 35 6.56 -13.82 8.61
CA GLU A 35 6.09 -14.89 7.71
C GLU A 35 5.32 -14.38 6.48
N GLN A 36 4.94 -13.11 6.43
CA GLN A 36 4.13 -12.54 5.34
C GLN A 36 4.77 -11.36 4.66
N ASN A 37 5.78 -10.73 5.28
CA ASN A 37 6.32 -9.46 4.82
C ASN A 37 7.79 -9.56 4.42
N ILE A 38 8.07 -9.19 3.17
CA ILE A 38 9.40 -9.01 2.63
C ILE A 38 9.64 -7.51 2.45
N ILE A 39 10.83 -7.04 2.84
CA ILE A 39 11.25 -5.66 2.63
C ILE A 39 12.32 -5.62 1.55
N LEU A 40 12.12 -4.71 0.60
CA LEU A 40 13.13 -4.30 -0.35
C LEU A 40 13.54 -2.85 -0.06
N VAL A 41 14.80 -2.65 0.25
CA VAL A 41 15.43 -1.33 0.22
C VAL A 41 16.15 -1.20 -1.12
N LYS A 42 15.57 -0.41 -2.02
CA LYS A 42 16.08 -0.19 -3.38
C LYS A 42 16.93 1.08 -3.41
N ASP A 43 18.07 1.02 -4.08
CA ASP A 43 18.82 2.23 -4.41
C ASP A 43 17.97 3.14 -5.33
N ALA A 44 17.77 4.36 -4.90
CA ALA A 44 16.92 5.35 -5.58
C ALA A 44 17.74 6.33 -6.45
N THR A 45 19.05 6.15 -6.58
CA THR A 45 19.90 7.08 -7.36
C THR A 45 19.53 7.15 -8.85
N GLU A 46 18.95 6.08 -9.37
CA GLU A 46 18.46 5.99 -10.75
C GLU A 46 16.94 6.21 -10.87
N LEU A 47 16.22 6.36 -9.74
CA LEU A 47 14.79 6.59 -9.71
C LEU A 47 14.51 8.09 -9.83
N GLY A 48 14.16 8.53 -11.05
CA GLY A 48 13.88 9.93 -11.36
C GLY A 48 12.44 10.37 -11.08
N SER A 49 11.51 9.42 -10.86
CA SER A 49 10.08 9.72 -10.76
C SER A 49 9.29 8.72 -9.91
N GLU A 50 8.11 9.15 -9.46
CA GLU A 50 7.11 8.29 -8.81
C GLU A 50 6.63 7.16 -9.74
N GLU A 51 6.57 7.42 -11.05
CA GLU A 51 6.19 6.43 -12.06
C GLU A 51 7.19 5.26 -12.13
N GLU A 52 8.48 5.56 -12.02
CA GLU A 52 9.51 4.50 -11.97
C GLU A 52 9.40 3.67 -10.69
N ALA A 53 9.10 4.31 -9.56
CA ALA A 53 8.86 3.59 -8.32
C ALA A 53 7.63 2.67 -8.41
N GLU A 54 6.55 3.12 -9.06
CA GLU A 54 5.36 2.32 -9.33
C GLU A 54 5.67 1.16 -10.28
N ASN A 55 6.47 1.37 -11.32
CA ASN A 55 6.86 0.31 -12.25
C ASN A 55 7.66 -0.81 -11.56
N ILE A 56 8.50 -0.47 -10.60
CA ILE A 56 9.19 -1.47 -9.77
C ILE A 56 8.18 -2.27 -8.94
N ALA A 57 7.22 -1.61 -8.30
CA ALA A 57 6.19 -2.29 -7.52
C ALA A 57 5.36 -3.24 -8.39
N ARG A 58 4.95 -2.82 -9.58
CA ARG A 58 4.24 -3.68 -10.56
C ARG A 58 5.09 -4.85 -11.02
N MET A 59 6.37 -4.62 -11.35
CA MET A 59 7.29 -5.69 -11.73
C MET A 59 7.39 -6.76 -10.65
N ILE A 60 7.42 -6.39 -9.38
CA ILE A 60 7.42 -7.35 -8.26
C ILE A 60 6.14 -8.18 -8.26
N VAL A 61 4.98 -7.52 -8.34
CA VAL A 61 3.67 -8.19 -8.37
C VAL A 61 3.58 -9.16 -9.54
N ASP A 62 3.86 -8.68 -10.75
CA ASP A 62 3.75 -9.48 -11.97
C ASP A 62 4.68 -10.70 -11.94
N THR A 63 5.92 -10.52 -11.46
CA THR A 63 6.88 -11.62 -11.39
C THR A 63 6.48 -12.66 -10.36
N LEU A 64 6.07 -12.24 -9.15
CA LEU A 64 5.66 -13.18 -8.11
C LEU A 64 4.37 -13.92 -8.48
N HIS A 65 3.46 -13.24 -9.17
CA HIS A 65 2.26 -13.87 -9.70
C HIS A 65 2.60 -14.92 -10.78
N ALA A 66 3.52 -14.60 -11.70
CA ALA A 66 3.88 -15.47 -12.81
C ALA A 66 4.77 -16.66 -12.38
N GLU A 67 5.77 -16.43 -11.53
CA GLU A 67 6.80 -17.42 -11.20
C GLU A 67 6.49 -18.21 -9.93
N ALA A 68 5.91 -17.56 -8.91
CA ALA A 68 5.58 -18.19 -7.64
C ALA A 68 4.09 -18.53 -7.48
N MET A 69 3.22 -18.09 -8.41
CA MET A 69 1.77 -18.29 -8.39
C MET A 69 1.12 -17.78 -7.08
N VAL A 70 1.67 -16.75 -6.47
CA VAL A 70 1.15 -16.14 -5.24
C VAL A 70 0.61 -14.76 -5.52
N ARG A 71 -0.43 -14.38 -4.78
CA ARG A 71 -0.89 -13.00 -4.75
C ARG A 71 -0.08 -12.23 -3.73
N VAL A 72 0.34 -11.04 -4.14
CA VAL A 72 1.09 -10.14 -3.27
C VAL A 72 0.54 -8.73 -3.40
N ARG A 73 0.72 -7.94 -2.37
CA ARG A 73 0.49 -6.50 -2.40
C ARG A 73 1.79 -5.79 -2.07
N VAL A 74 2.07 -4.71 -2.76
CA VAL A 74 3.31 -3.96 -2.60
C VAL A 74 3.00 -2.53 -2.21
N GLY A 75 3.29 -2.20 -0.94
CA GLY A 75 3.29 -0.82 -0.47
C GLY A 75 4.67 -0.20 -0.60
N TYR A 76 4.76 1.06 -1.01
CA TYR A 76 6.04 1.73 -1.07
C TYR A 76 5.99 3.16 -0.55
N GLY A 77 7.08 3.52 0.16
CA GLY A 77 7.29 4.83 0.75
C GLY A 77 8.03 5.78 -0.18
N THR A 78 8.18 7.01 0.25
CA THR A 78 8.92 8.04 -0.48
C THR A 78 10.42 7.74 -0.53
N ALA A 79 11.07 8.16 -1.60
CA ALA A 79 12.53 8.10 -1.70
C ALA A 79 13.16 9.01 -0.64
N VAL A 80 14.29 8.57 -0.10
CA VAL A 80 15.04 9.28 0.94
C VAL A 80 16.52 9.35 0.56
N ASP A 81 17.18 10.45 0.89
CA ASP A 81 18.57 10.69 0.51
C ASP A 81 19.57 10.15 1.55
N LYS A 82 19.11 9.85 2.77
CA LYS A 82 19.96 9.45 3.88
C LYS A 82 19.54 8.09 4.42
N LEU A 83 20.54 7.26 4.75
CA LEU A 83 20.28 5.95 5.38
C LEU A 83 19.50 6.06 6.70
N GLN A 84 19.67 7.16 7.43
CA GLN A 84 18.94 7.43 8.68
C GLN A 84 17.43 7.58 8.47
N ASP A 85 17.00 7.92 7.26
CA ASP A 85 15.58 8.14 6.91
C ASP A 85 14.92 6.89 6.31
N ILE A 86 15.67 5.79 6.10
CA ILE A 86 15.11 4.50 5.65
C ILE A 86 13.97 4.02 6.56
N PRO A 87 14.05 4.08 7.90
CA PRO A 87 12.95 3.70 8.77
C PRO A 87 11.67 4.51 8.51
N LYS A 88 11.78 5.79 8.16
CA LYS A 88 10.64 6.63 7.78
C LYS A 88 9.98 6.10 6.51
N SER A 89 10.75 5.86 5.45
CA SER A 89 10.24 5.31 4.19
C SER A 89 9.62 3.92 4.39
N TYR A 90 10.16 3.11 5.29
CA TYR A 90 9.56 1.83 5.68
C TYR A 90 8.19 2.00 6.36
N GLN A 91 8.07 2.91 7.32
CA GLN A 91 6.78 3.21 7.97
C GLN A 91 5.74 3.74 6.98
N GLU A 92 6.17 4.55 6.03
CA GLU A 92 5.32 5.03 4.94
C GLU A 92 4.83 3.89 4.05
N ALA A 93 5.72 2.96 3.66
CA ALA A 93 5.36 1.79 2.86
C ALA A 93 4.38 0.86 3.60
N LYS A 94 4.61 0.64 4.89
CA LYS A 94 3.71 -0.13 5.75
C LYS A 94 2.34 0.53 5.87
N MET A 95 2.30 1.84 6.12
CA MET A 95 1.05 2.61 6.16
C MET A 95 0.32 2.54 4.81
N ALA A 96 1.05 2.52 3.69
CA ALA A 96 0.44 2.38 2.37
C ALA A 96 -0.35 1.07 2.26
N LEU A 97 0.18 -0.05 2.73
CA LEU A 97 -0.54 -1.33 2.77
C LEU A 97 -1.75 -1.29 3.71
N GLU A 98 -1.57 -0.77 4.92
CA GLU A 98 -2.63 -0.70 5.94
C GLU A 98 -3.81 0.18 5.47
N VAL A 99 -3.54 1.35 4.93
CA VAL A 99 -4.56 2.24 4.33
C VAL A 99 -5.14 1.61 3.06
N GLY A 100 -4.29 0.95 2.27
CA GLY A 100 -4.70 0.24 1.07
C GLY A 100 -5.71 -0.87 1.35
N ASN A 101 -5.58 -1.59 2.47
CA ASN A 101 -6.53 -2.62 2.90
C ASN A 101 -7.93 -2.06 3.19
N ILE A 102 -8.03 -0.76 3.48
CA ILE A 102 -9.30 -0.10 3.81
C ILE A 102 -9.89 0.60 2.58
N PHE A 103 -9.07 1.37 1.85
CA PHE A 103 -9.55 2.29 0.81
C PHE A 103 -9.22 1.87 -0.62
N TYR A 104 -8.27 0.95 -0.82
CA TYR A 104 -7.77 0.54 -2.13
C TYR A 104 -7.67 -1.00 -2.22
N VAL A 105 -8.76 -1.67 -1.86
CA VAL A 105 -8.79 -3.14 -1.68
C VAL A 105 -8.38 -3.90 -2.95
N GLU A 106 -8.72 -3.39 -4.13
CA GLU A 106 -8.41 -4.03 -5.41
C GLU A 106 -7.01 -3.69 -5.94
N SER A 107 -6.30 -2.75 -5.30
CA SER A 107 -4.98 -2.33 -5.76
C SER A 107 -3.88 -3.23 -5.20
N GLU A 108 -3.09 -3.79 -6.09
CA GLU A 108 -1.93 -4.62 -5.72
C GLU A 108 -0.67 -3.78 -5.45
N THR A 109 -0.62 -2.54 -5.97
CA THR A 109 0.48 -1.61 -5.72
C THR A 109 -0.04 -0.32 -5.11
N ILE A 110 0.54 0.12 -3.99
CA ILE A 110 0.03 1.24 -3.21
C ILE A 110 1.18 2.18 -2.85
N SER A 111 1.10 3.41 -3.38
CA SER A 111 2.04 4.49 -3.05
C SER A 111 1.60 5.25 -1.81
N TYR A 112 2.52 5.43 -0.86
CA TYR A 112 2.27 6.34 0.27
C TYR A 112 1.94 7.76 -0.18
N ALA A 113 2.61 8.26 -1.21
CA ALA A 113 2.40 9.61 -1.73
C ALA A 113 0.98 9.81 -2.29
N ARG A 114 0.33 8.74 -2.77
CA ARG A 114 -1.00 8.77 -3.38
C ARG A 114 -2.15 8.45 -2.43
N LEU A 115 -1.90 8.17 -1.16
CA LEU A 115 -2.95 7.84 -0.19
C LEU A 115 -3.96 8.98 0.07
N GLY A 116 -3.62 10.21 -0.30
CA GLY A 116 -4.51 11.35 -0.16
C GLY A 116 -5.03 11.51 1.28
N ILE A 117 -6.35 11.70 1.40
CA ILE A 117 -7.03 11.88 2.69
C ILE A 117 -7.05 10.58 3.52
N GLY A 118 -6.97 9.41 2.90
CA GLY A 118 -6.95 8.11 3.60
C GLY A 118 -5.84 8.05 4.65
N ARG A 119 -4.66 8.62 4.33
CA ARG A 119 -3.53 8.75 5.26
C ARG A 119 -3.86 9.55 6.52
N LEU A 120 -4.67 10.60 6.39
CA LEU A 120 -5.07 11.44 7.53
C LEU A 120 -6.12 10.73 8.38
N ILE A 121 -7.12 10.13 7.74
CA ILE A 121 -8.20 9.40 8.42
C ILE A 121 -7.62 8.22 9.21
N TYR A 122 -6.69 7.47 8.62
CA TYR A 122 -6.06 6.33 9.28
C TYR A 122 -5.29 6.72 10.56
N GLN A 123 -4.76 7.93 10.63
CA GLN A 123 -4.02 8.43 11.79
C GLN A 123 -4.93 8.99 12.90
N LEU A 124 -6.24 9.11 12.67
CA LEU A 124 -7.15 9.58 13.70
C LEU A 124 -7.31 8.53 14.80
N PRO A 125 -7.28 8.93 16.09
CA PRO A 125 -7.62 8.04 17.18
C PRO A 125 -9.05 7.50 17.01
N MET A 126 -9.24 6.20 17.24
CA MET A 126 -10.54 5.54 17.12
C MET A 126 -11.63 6.27 17.94
N SER A 127 -11.29 6.71 19.14
CA SER A 127 -12.21 7.49 20.00
C SER A 127 -12.71 8.78 19.35
N LEU A 128 -11.85 9.43 18.55
CA LEU A 128 -12.25 10.63 17.80
C LEU A 128 -13.20 10.28 16.66
N CYS A 129 -12.94 9.18 15.96
CA CYS A 129 -13.81 8.66 14.91
C CYS A 129 -15.18 8.27 15.46
N GLU A 130 -15.22 7.55 16.58
CA GLU A 130 -16.46 7.17 17.27
C GLU A 130 -17.27 8.38 17.73
N MET A 131 -16.60 9.36 18.32
CA MET A 131 -17.23 10.61 18.74
C MET A 131 -17.86 11.35 17.55
N PHE A 132 -17.13 11.48 16.45
CA PHE A 132 -17.61 12.13 15.24
C PHE A 132 -18.79 11.39 14.60
N ILE A 133 -18.73 10.06 14.54
CA ILE A 133 -19.83 9.22 14.05
C ILE A 133 -21.07 9.40 14.92
N ALA A 134 -20.91 9.39 16.25
CA ALA A 134 -22.02 9.59 17.18
C ALA A 134 -22.64 11.00 17.08
N GLU A 135 -21.81 12.01 16.83
CA GLU A 135 -22.28 13.40 16.64
C GLU A 135 -23.10 13.56 15.35
N ILE A 136 -22.66 12.94 14.24
CA ILE A 136 -23.32 13.07 12.93
C ILE A 136 -24.56 12.17 12.82
N PHE A 137 -24.47 10.93 13.29
CA PHE A 137 -25.52 9.92 13.10
C PHE A 137 -26.36 9.65 14.35
N GLY A 138 -25.93 10.15 15.50
CA GLY A 138 -26.57 9.89 16.79
C GLY A 138 -26.52 8.41 17.17
N GLU A 139 -27.55 7.93 17.86
CA GLU A 139 -27.69 6.52 18.24
C GLU A 139 -28.18 5.61 17.09
N ARG A 140 -28.36 6.17 15.89
CA ARG A 140 -28.76 5.36 14.72
C ARG A 140 -27.61 4.47 14.33
N LYS A 141 -27.88 3.16 14.24
CA LYS A 141 -26.94 2.25 13.57
C LYS A 141 -26.78 2.71 12.13
N LEU A 142 -25.54 2.91 11.72
CA LEU A 142 -25.20 3.08 10.32
C LEU A 142 -25.57 1.74 9.60
N ASP A 143 -26.75 1.72 9.01
CA ASP A 143 -27.18 0.64 8.15
C ASP A 143 -26.91 1.10 6.72
N LEU A 144 -25.65 0.93 6.29
CA LEU A 144 -25.22 1.23 4.94
C LEU A 144 -25.39 -0.04 4.12
N ASP A 145 -26.15 0.05 3.05
CA ASP A 145 -26.24 -1.02 2.07
C ASP A 145 -24.92 -1.13 1.26
N ASP A 146 -24.76 -2.26 0.58
CA ASP A 146 -23.52 -2.55 -0.17
C ASP A 146 -23.29 -1.52 -1.29
N GLU A 147 -24.35 -1.00 -1.92
CA GLU A 147 -24.26 0.02 -2.97
C GLU A 147 -23.72 1.35 -2.42
N THR A 148 -24.19 1.75 -1.25
CA THR A 148 -23.68 2.94 -0.56
C THR A 148 -22.22 2.77 -0.15
N LEU A 149 -21.83 1.58 0.34
CA LEU A 149 -20.43 1.29 0.70
C LEU A 149 -19.52 1.36 -0.53
N VAL A 150 -19.91 0.76 -1.65
CA VAL A 150 -19.17 0.84 -2.92
C VAL A 150 -19.07 2.29 -3.40
N THR A 151 -20.14 3.05 -3.30
CA THR A 151 -20.15 4.48 -3.67
C THR A 151 -19.16 5.29 -2.83
N ILE A 152 -19.16 5.09 -1.51
CA ILE A 152 -18.24 5.74 -0.60
C ILE A 152 -16.79 5.35 -0.93
N GLN A 153 -16.53 4.07 -1.15
CA GLN A 153 -15.21 3.57 -1.51
C GLN A 153 -14.70 4.23 -2.81
N LYS A 154 -15.51 4.21 -3.87
CA LYS A 154 -15.16 4.86 -5.15
C LYS A 154 -14.97 6.38 -5.00
N PHE A 155 -15.71 7.03 -4.13
CA PHE A 155 -15.53 8.44 -3.84
C PHE A 155 -14.16 8.75 -3.22
N PHE A 156 -13.68 7.91 -2.30
CA PHE A 156 -12.34 8.06 -1.74
C PHE A 156 -11.25 7.71 -2.74
N GLU A 157 -11.40 6.64 -3.53
CA GLU A 157 -10.46 6.26 -4.59
C GLU A 157 -10.27 7.40 -5.61
N ASN A 158 -11.33 8.14 -5.91
CA ASN A 158 -11.33 9.29 -6.83
C ASN A 158 -10.99 10.63 -6.13
N ASN A 159 -10.31 10.60 -4.98
CA ASN A 159 -9.90 11.80 -4.24
C ASN A 159 -11.07 12.77 -3.97
N LEU A 160 -12.22 12.24 -3.59
CA LEU A 160 -13.46 12.99 -3.30
C LEU A 160 -14.05 13.72 -4.54
N ASN A 161 -13.75 13.24 -5.73
CA ASN A 161 -14.27 13.80 -6.98
C ASN A 161 -15.60 13.16 -7.36
N ILE A 162 -16.71 13.86 -7.09
CA ILE A 162 -18.08 13.38 -7.36
C ILE A 162 -18.30 13.04 -8.83
N SER A 163 -17.78 13.85 -9.76
CA SER A 163 -18.00 13.64 -11.20
C SER A 163 -17.27 12.39 -11.71
N GLU A 164 -16.09 12.12 -11.19
CA GLU A 164 -15.33 10.92 -11.54
C GLU A 164 -15.96 9.68 -10.91
N THR A 165 -16.36 9.77 -9.65
CA THR A 165 -17.08 8.70 -8.94
C THR A 165 -18.34 8.31 -9.69
N ALA A 166 -19.17 9.27 -10.07
CA ALA A 166 -20.41 9.02 -10.82
C ALA A 166 -20.20 8.40 -12.22
N ARG A 167 -19.00 8.48 -12.78
CA ARG A 167 -18.65 7.81 -14.05
C ARG A 167 -18.26 6.36 -13.86
N GLN A 168 -17.78 6.00 -12.66
CA GLN A 168 -17.24 4.67 -12.35
C GLN A 168 -18.26 3.76 -11.63
N LEU A 169 -19.39 4.31 -11.21
CA LEU A 169 -20.57 3.60 -10.71
C LEU A 169 -21.52 3.24 -11.84
#